data_4137ddd1e0947b93c278bfc8ccaf5951
#
_entry.id   4137ddd1e0947b93c278bfc8ccaf5951
#
_cell.length_a   1.000
_cell.length_b   1.000
_cell.length_c   1.000
_cell.angle_alpha   90.00
_cell.angle_beta   90.00
_cell.angle_gamma   90.00
#
_symmetry.space_group_name_H-M   'P 1'
#
loop_
_entity.id
_entity.type
_entity.pdbx_description
1 polymer ?
#
loop_
_entity_poly.entity_id
_entity_poly.type
_entity_poly.pdbx_seq_one_letter_code
_entity_poly.pdbx_strand_id
1 'polypeptide(L)'
;MKNLLLSIIASFWLMAGVSVLADDALDPAIVELQHEWAKANYNTPANAQEAAFKALSAKASEVADTSPDQAEAKIWHAIILSGYAKVISGWAKLNALKLVDQSKTLLLESIALNPNALHGSAYTSLGSLYYKVPVWPISFGDKDKAKEYLEKSLEMNPKGIDSNYFYADFLYEQGRYARAVEYYERAIAAPARLGREEADQGRRKEAKEGLLRAKQKLN
;
A
#
# COMPACT_ATOMS: atom_id res chain seq x y z
N MET A 1 -43.52 63.44 -29.42
CA MET A 1 -43.82 62.50 -28.32
C MET A 1 -43.14 61.19 -28.66
N LYS A 2 -41.94 60.92 -28.11
CA LYS A 2 -41.13 59.74 -28.43
C LYS A 2 -41.12 58.86 -27.16
N ASN A 3 -41.73 57.70 -27.28
CA ASN A 3 -41.72 56.71 -26.20
C ASN A 3 -40.39 55.98 -26.21
N LEU A 4 -39.66 56.08 -25.12
CA LEU A 4 -38.37 55.37 -24.84
C LEU A 4 -38.72 54.06 -24.11
N LEU A 5 -38.61 52.93 -24.78
CA LEU A 5 -38.73 51.64 -24.18
C LEU A 5 -37.37 51.25 -23.60
N LEU A 6 -37.24 51.18 -22.27
CA LEU A 6 -36.11 50.61 -21.57
C LEU A 6 -36.23 49.07 -21.54
N SER A 7 -35.34 48.40 -22.28
CA SER A 7 -35.17 46.95 -22.20
C SER A 7 -34.21 46.65 -21.04
N ILE A 8 -34.75 46.02 -19.97
CA ILE A 8 -33.93 45.50 -18.88
C ILE A 8 -33.46 44.10 -19.31
N ILE A 9 -32.16 43.98 -19.62
CA ILE A 9 -31.48 42.69 -19.83
C ILE A 9 -31.11 42.14 -18.44
N ALA A 10 -31.86 41.18 -17.92
CA ALA A 10 -31.48 40.44 -16.73
C ALA A 10 -30.42 39.41 -17.10
N SER A 11 -29.16 39.69 -16.77
CA SER A 11 -28.05 38.74 -16.91
C SER A 11 -28.16 37.67 -15.83
N PHE A 12 -28.63 36.48 -16.23
CA PHE A 12 -28.65 35.31 -15.36
C PHE A 12 -27.22 34.74 -15.29
N TRP A 13 -26.51 35.06 -14.22
CA TRP A 13 -25.24 34.41 -13.93
C TRP A 13 -25.51 32.99 -13.45
N LEU A 14 -25.28 32.01 -14.33
CA LEU A 14 -25.22 30.59 -13.94
C LEU A 14 -23.93 30.43 -13.11
N MET A 15 -24.04 30.44 -11.81
CA MET A 15 -23.00 29.93 -10.94
C MET A 15 -22.88 28.44 -11.17
N ALA A 16 -21.99 28.02 -12.07
CA ALA A 16 -21.51 26.65 -12.10
C ALA A 16 -20.78 26.42 -10.79
N GLY A 17 -21.47 25.79 -9.84
CA GLY A 17 -20.85 25.29 -8.63
C GLY A 17 -19.80 24.27 -9.04
N VAL A 18 -18.53 24.69 -9.00
CA VAL A 18 -17.41 23.74 -8.96
C VAL A 18 -17.58 22.99 -7.67
N SER A 19 -18.18 21.80 -7.75
CA SER A 19 -18.03 20.81 -6.68
C SER A 19 -16.55 20.51 -6.57
N VAL A 20 -15.84 21.21 -5.68
CA VAL A 20 -14.58 20.71 -5.16
C VAL A 20 -14.96 19.37 -4.54
N LEU A 21 -14.62 18.29 -5.25
CA LEU A 21 -14.61 16.97 -4.65
C LEU A 21 -13.72 17.13 -3.43
N ALA A 22 -14.33 17.12 -2.23
CA ALA A 22 -13.59 16.95 -1.01
C ALA A 22 -12.74 15.71 -1.25
N ASP A 23 -11.42 15.86 -1.15
CA ASP A 23 -10.51 14.73 -1.00
C ASP A 23 -11.05 13.98 0.21
N ASP A 24 -11.76 12.86 -0.02
CA ASP A 24 -12.48 12.17 1.04
C ASP A 24 -11.44 11.76 2.07
N ALA A 25 -11.46 12.44 3.21
CA ALA A 25 -10.55 12.16 4.30
C ALA A 25 -10.68 10.67 4.63
N LEU A 26 -9.56 9.97 4.65
CA LEU A 26 -9.53 8.53 4.93
C LEU A 26 -10.27 8.26 6.25
N ASP A 27 -11.08 7.21 6.27
CA ASP A 27 -11.84 6.78 7.46
C ASP A 27 -10.92 6.72 8.69
N PRO A 28 -11.29 7.35 9.82
CA PRO A 28 -10.48 7.34 11.03
C PRO A 28 -10.09 5.95 11.51
N ALA A 29 -10.94 4.94 11.33
CA ALA A 29 -10.61 3.55 11.68
C ALA A 29 -9.47 3.01 10.82
N ILE A 30 -9.43 3.37 9.53
CA ILE A 30 -8.33 2.98 8.63
C ILE A 30 -7.05 3.72 9.01
N VAL A 31 -7.13 5.00 9.37
CA VAL A 31 -5.98 5.77 9.87
C VAL A 31 -5.41 5.12 11.12
N GLU A 32 -6.25 4.68 12.04
CA GLU A 32 -5.83 3.97 13.25
C GLU A 32 -5.12 2.66 12.92
N LEU A 33 -5.66 1.85 11.98
CA LEU A 33 -4.98 0.63 11.49
C LEU A 33 -3.59 0.94 10.93
N GLN A 34 -3.42 2.07 10.24
CA GLN A 34 -2.13 2.50 9.70
C GLN A 34 -1.10 2.76 10.79
N HIS A 35 -1.50 3.46 11.86
CA HIS A 35 -0.63 3.77 12.99
C HIS A 35 -0.27 2.51 13.79
N GLU A 36 -1.27 1.67 14.08
CA GLU A 36 -1.04 0.42 14.80
C GLU A 36 -0.15 -0.55 14.01
N TRP A 37 -0.32 -0.61 12.69
CA TRP A 37 0.56 -1.39 11.84
C TRP A 37 2.02 -0.88 11.88
N ALA A 38 2.23 0.43 11.80
CA ALA A 38 3.57 1.01 11.88
C ALA A 38 4.24 0.66 13.21
N LYS A 39 3.52 0.81 14.32
CA LYS A 39 3.97 0.41 15.66
C LYS A 39 4.27 -1.09 15.73
N ALA A 40 3.37 -1.95 15.25
CA ALA A 40 3.55 -3.40 15.27
C ALA A 40 4.76 -3.83 14.43
N ASN A 41 4.96 -3.22 13.25
CA ASN A 41 6.00 -3.62 12.32
C ASN A 41 7.40 -3.08 12.69
N TYR A 42 7.47 -1.86 13.24
CA TYR A 42 8.75 -1.16 13.41
C TYR A 42 9.18 -0.93 14.85
N ASN A 43 8.23 -0.81 15.79
CA ASN A 43 8.51 -0.42 17.17
C ASN A 43 8.13 -1.50 18.21
N THR A 44 7.55 -2.62 17.78
CA THR A 44 7.26 -3.74 18.66
C THR A 44 8.44 -4.72 18.68
N PRO A 45 8.94 -5.12 19.87
CA PRO A 45 9.98 -6.14 19.98
C PRO A 45 9.59 -7.45 19.28
N ALA A 46 10.55 -8.12 18.67
CA ALA A 46 10.33 -9.31 17.84
C ALA A 46 9.52 -10.41 18.54
N ASN A 47 9.74 -10.62 19.84
CA ASN A 47 9.01 -11.62 20.65
C ASN A 47 7.54 -11.24 20.95
N ALA A 48 7.14 -9.99 20.71
CA ALA A 48 5.77 -9.50 20.90
C ALA A 48 5.05 -9.23 19.58
N GLN A 49 5.77 -9.23 18.44
CA GLN A 49 5.19 -8.89 17.14
C GLN A 49 4.06 -9.84 16.72
N GLU A 50 4.21 -11.16 16.96
CA GLU A 50 3.19 -12.12 16.58
C GLU A 50 1.86 -11.84 17.29
N ALA A 51 1.89 -11.58 18.60
CA ALA A 51 0.69 -11.24 19.37
C ALA A 51 0.08 -9.90 18.92
N ALA A 52 0.92 -8.90 18.65
CA ALA A 52 0.48 -7.59 18.15
C ALA A 52 -0.21 -7.71 16.78
N PHE A 53 0.39 -8.41 15.82
CA PHE A 53 -0.20 -8.62 14.50
C PHE A 53 -1.46 -9.48 14.55
N LYS A 54 -1.54 -10.47 15.45
CA LYS A 54 -2.75 -11.29 15.65
C LYS A 54 -3.93 -10.41 16.10
N ALA A 55 -3.71 -9.57 17.11
CA ALA A 55 -4.75 -8.67 17.60
C ALA A 55 -5.15 -7.64 16.52
N LEU A 56 -4.16 -7.07 15.85
CA LEU A 56 -4.38 -6.09 14.78
C LEU A 56 -5.13 -6.69 13.58
N SER A 57 -4.86 -7.96 13.22
CA SER A 57 -5.57 -8.63 12.14
C SER A 57 -7.05 -8.85 12.44
N ALA A 58 -7.42 -9.12 13.69
CA ALA A 58 -8.81 -9.21 14.11
C ALA A 58 -9.53 -7.84 13.98
N LYS A 59 -8.88 -6.76 14.44
CA LYS A 59 -9.40 -5.40 14.30
C LYS A 59 -9.56 -5.01 12.82
N ALA A 60 -8.58 -5.33 11.97
CA ALA A 60 -8.64 -5.04 10.56
C ALA A 60 -9.76 -5.82 9.83
N SER A 61 -10.03 -7.05 10.27
CA SER A 61 -11.19 -7.81 9.77
C SER A 61 -12.49 -7.11 10.11
N GLU A 62 -12.68 -6.68 11.36
CA GLU A 62 -13.88 -5.96 11.79
C GLU A 62 -14.09 -4.65 10.99
N VAL A 63 -13.04 -3.87 10.77
CA VAL A 63 -13.11 -2.65 9.94
C VAL A 63 -13.50 -2.99 8.50
N ALA A 64 -12.94 -4.04 7.90
CA ALA A 64 -13.27 -4.45 6.54
C ALA A 64 -14.72 -4.99 6.43
N ASP A 65 -15.19 -5.71 7.45
CA ASP A 65 -16.54 -6.27 7.51
C ASP A 65 -17.62 -5.18 7.70
N THR A 66 -17.31 -4.13 8.44
CA THR A 66 -18.20 -2.98 8.62
C THR A 66 -18.19 -1.99 7.46
N SER A 67 -17.16 -2.06 6.61
CA SER A 67 -17.00 -1.20 5.44
C SER A 67 -16.69 -2.00 4.16
N PRO A 68 -17.61 -2.91 3.73
CA PRO A 68 -17.33 -3.89 2.68
C PRO A 68 -17.06 -3.27 1.30
N ASP A 69 -17.56 -2.06 1.06
CA ASP A 69 -17.42 -1.32 -0.21
C ASP A 69 -16.21 -0.37 -0.21
N GLN A 70 -15.45 -0.29 0.89
CA GLN A 70 -14.24 0.51 0.97
C GLN A 70 -13.01 -0.31 0.56
N ALA A 71 -12.41 0.06 -0.57
CA ALA A 71 -11.19 -0.57 -1.07
C ALA A 71 -10.02 -0.42 -0.08
N GLU A 72 -9.93 0.73 0.59
CA GLU A 72 -8.88 1.08 1.56
C GLU A 72 -8.91 0.15 2.78
N ALA A 73 -10.08 -0.20 3.29
CA ALA A 73 -10.25 -1.14 4.40
C ALA A 73 -9.73 -2.53 4.04
N LYS A 74 -10.09 -3.03 2.84
CA LYS A 74 -9.59 -4.32 2.32
C LYS A 74 -8.08 -4.32 2.11
N ILE A 75 -7.52 -3.22 1.58
CA ILE A 75 -6.06 -3.07 1.39
C ILE A 75 -5.35 -3.15 2.73
N TRP A 76 -5.84 -2.42 3.76
CA TRP A 76 -5.19 -2.43 5.08
C TRP A 76 -5.34 -3.76 5.78
N HIS A 77 -6.48 -4.43 5.70
CA HIS A 77 -6.64 -5.79 6.19
C HIS A 77 -5.62 -6.73 5.53
N ALA A 78 -5.47 -6.67 4.21
CA ALA A 78 -4.51 -7.50 3.47
C ALA A 78 -3.04 -7.23 3.86
N ILE A 79 -2.65 -5.96 4.02
CA ILE A 79 -1.30 -5.57 4.46
C ILE A 79 -1.01 -6.11 5.86
N ILE A 80 -1.99 -6.03 6.77
CA ILE A 80 -1.86 -6.52 8.14
C ILE A 80 -1.76 -8.05 8.18
N LEU A 81 -2.58 -8.77 7.40
CA LEU A 81 -2.49 -10.23 7.25
C LEU A 81 -1.12 -10.66 6.72
N SER A 82 -0.57 -9.94 5.73
CA SER A 82 0.76 -10.20 5.20
C SER A 82 1.86 -9.99 6.27
N GLY A 83 1.70 -8.94 7.09
CA GLY A 83 2.57 -8.68 8.24
C GLY A 83 2.49 -9.80 9.28
N TYR A 84 1.28 -10.26 9.59
CA TYR A 84 1.07 -11.39 10.49
C TYR A 84 1.70 -12.68 9.95
N ALA A 85 1.50 -13.00 8.68
CA ALA A 85 2.09 -14.17 8.04
C ALA A 85 3.63 -14.16 8.10
N LYS A 86 4.25 -12.97 8.06
CA LYS A 86 5.71 -12.80 8.16
C LYS A 86 6.25 -13.14 9.55
N VAL A 87 5.51 -12.80 10.61
CA VAL A 87 5.99 -12.91 12.00
C VAL A 87 5.51 -14.16 12.73
N ILE A 88 4.52 -14.86 12.18
CA ILE A 88 3.97 -16.09 12.77
C ILE A 88 5.05 -17.18 12.88
N SER A 89 5.12 -17.86 14.00
CA SER A 89 6.17 -18.80 14.34
C SER A 89 5.63 -20.18 14.78
N GLY A 90 6.53 -21.12 15.01
CA GLY A 90 6.18 -22.44 15.50
C GLY A 90 5.21 -23.21 14.60
N TRP A 91 4.32 -24.00 15.21
CA TRP A 91 3.29 -24.77 14.48
C TRP A 91 2.27 -23.90 13.76
N ALA A 92 2.03 -22.69 14.24
CA ALA A 92 1.13 -21.73 13.60
C ALA A 92 1.64 -21.29 12.22
N LYS A 93 2.93 -21.44 11.90
CA LYS A 93 3.53 -21.13 10.59
C LYS A 93 2.87 -21.87 9.42
N LEU A 94 2.26 -23.02 9.68
CA LEU A 94 1.45 -23.75 8.69
C LEU A 94 0.25 -22.93 8.20
N ASN A 95 -0.22 -21.96 9.00
CA ASN A 95 -1.31 -21.09 8.63
C ASN A 95 -0.86 -19.85 7.83
N ALA A 96 0.45 -19.58 7.74
CA ALA A 96 0.96 -18.39 7.04
C ALA A 96 0.50 -18.35 5.57
N LEU A 97 0.46 -19.49 4.88
CA LEU A 97 -0.01 -19.56 3.49
C LEU A 97 -1.50 -19.22 3.37
N LYS A 98 -2.34 -19.60 4.33
CA LYS A 98 -3.76 -19.22 4.34
C LYS A 98 -3.93 -17.72 4.51
N LEU A 99 -3.11 -17.08 5.36
CA LEU A 99 -3.14 -15.63 5.58
C LEU A 99 -2.73 -14.88 4.30
N VAL A 100 -1.71 -15.34 3.58
CA VAL A 100 -1.30 -14.69 2.33
C VAL A 100 -2.30 -14.96 1.19
N ASP A 101 -2.97 -16.10 1.13
CA ASP A 101 -4.05 -16.35 0.18
C ASP A 101 -5.26 -15.43 0.45
N GLN A 102 -5.64 -15.25 1.71
CA GLN A 102 -6.69 -14.30 2.11
C GLN A 102 -6.27 -12.87 1.75
N SER A 103 -5.02 -12.49 2.04
CA SER A 103 -4.49 -11.18 1.66
C SER A 103 -4.58 -10.94 0.15
N LYS A 104 -4.18 -11.92 -0.67
CA LYS A 104 -4.31 -11.83 -2.12
C LYS A 104 -5.75 -11.60 -2.57
N THR A 105 -6.70 -12.33 -2.00
CA THR A 105 -8.14 -12.20 -2.32
C THR A 105 -8.64 -10.80 -2.01
N LEU A 106 -8.35 -10.27 -0.82
CA LEU A 106 -8.75 -8.92 -0.41
C LEU A 106 -8.15 -7.83 -1.32
N LEU A 107 -6.89 -8.01 -1.75
CA LEU A 107 -6.24 -7.06 -2.67
C LEU A 107 -6.87 -7.08 -4.07
N LEU A 108 -7.25 -8.25 -4.57
CA LEU A 108 -7.97 -8.36 -5.86
C LEU A 108 -9.37 -7.75 -5.77
N GLU A 109 -10.09 -7.99 -4.69
CA GLU A 109 -11.38 -7.35 -4.42
C GLU A 109 -11.25 -5.83 -4.32
N SER A 110 -10.21 -5.32 -3.63
CA SER A 110 -9.99 -3.88 -3.52
C SER A 110 -9.70 -3.23 -4.87
N ILE A 111 -8.97 -3.88 -5.76
CA ILE A 111 -8.75 -3.41 -7.14
C ILE A 111 -10.06 -3.37 -7.93
N ALA A 112 -10.92 -4.37 -7.74
CA ALA A 112 -12.23 -4.39 -8.40
C ALA A 112 -13.15 -3.26 -7.92
N LEU A 113 -13.06 -2.87 -6.63
CA LEU A 113 -13.82 -1.75 -6.06
C LEU A 113 -13.24 -0.39 -6.50
N ASN A 114 -11.96 -0.18 -6.28
CA ASN A 114 -11.26 1.06 -6.64
C ASN A 114 -9.77 0.79 -6.92
N PRO A 115 -9.37 0.66 -8.19
CA PRO A 115 -7.97 0.40 -8.55
C PRO A 115 -7.01 1.54 -8.15
N ASN A 116 -7.53 2.75 -7.91
CA ASN A 116 -6.74 3.93 -7.56
C ASN A 116 -6.62 4.13 -6.02
N ALA A 117 -7.30 3.33 -5.21
CA ALA A 117 -7.28 3.45 -3.76
C ALA A 117 -5.84 3.48 -3.22
N LEU A 118 -5.58 4.41 -2.29
CA LEU A 118 -4.27 4.61 -1.68
C LEU A 118 -3.12 4.67 -2.71
N HIS A 119 -3.36 5.34 -3.83
CA HIS A 119 -2.38 5.52 -4.92
C HIS A 119 -1.81 4.19 -5.46
N GLY A 120 -2.67 3.19 -5.64
CA GLY A 120 -2.27 1.88 -6.17
C GLY A 120 -1.57 0.97 -5.15
N SER A 121 -1.79 1.17 -3.85
CA SER A 121 -1.19 0.36 -2.78
C SER A 121 -1.54 -1.13 -2.88
N ALA A 122 -2.72 -1.47 -3.44
CA ALA A 122 -3.09 -2.85 -3.70
C ALA A 122 -2.13 -3.54 -4.69
N TYR A 123 -1.72 -2.84 -5.75
CA TYR A 123 -0.74 -3.36 -6.72
C TYR A 123 0.64 -3.54 -6.10
N THR A 124 1.10 -2.59 -5.27
CA THR A 124 2.35 -2.75 -4.51
C THR A 124 2.33 -4.01 -3.66
N SER A 125 1.23 -4.22 -2.93
CA SER A 125 1.06 -5.34 -2.00
C SER A 125 0.95 -6.68 -2.74
N LEU A 126 0.17 -6.75 -3.83
CA LEU A 126 0.08 -7.95 -4.67
C LEU A 126 1.43 -8.31 -5.29
N GLY A 127 2.12 -7.35 -5.87
CA GLY A 127 3.44 -7.57 -6.42
C GLY A 127 4.41 -8.10 -5.38
N SER A 128 4.36 -7.54 -4.15
CA SER A 128 5.16 -8.03 -3.02
C SER A 128 4.83 -9.48 -2.67
N LEU A 129 3.56 -9.84 -2.58
CA LEU A 129 3.14 -11.23 -2.30
C LEU A 129 3.66 -12.18 -3.37
N TYR A 130 3.48 -11.86 -4.66
CA TYR A 130 3.84 -12.76 -5.75
C TYR A 130 5.33 -13.12 -5.81
N TYR A 131 6.25 -12.28 -5.38
CA TYR A 131 7.67 -12.66 -5.34
C TYR A 131 8.16 -13.16 -3.99
N LYS A 132 7.40 -12.95 -2.90
CA LYS A 132 7.78 -13.40 -1.55
C LYS A 132 7.27 -14.78 -1.19
N VAL A 133 6.12 -15.20 -1.74
CA VAL A 133 5.58 -16.53 -1.45
C VAL A 133 6.20 -17.60 -2.36
N PRO A 134 6.24 -18.87 -1.92
CA PRO A 134 6.71 -19.96 -2.77
C PRO A 134 5.90 -20.10 -4.05
N VAL A 135 6.56 -20.60 -5.10
CA VAL A 135 5.90 -20.92 -6.38
C VAL A 135 5.05 -22.18 -6.26
N TRP A 136 4.16 -22.38 -7.25
CA TRP A 136 3.41 -23.61 -7.37
C TRP A 136 4.36 -24.85 -7.35
N PRO A 137 4.00 -26.00 -6.69
CA PRO A 137 2.69 -26.33 -6.11
C PRO A 137 2.45 -25.86 -4.67
N ILE A 138 3.40 -25.19 -4.03
CA ILE A 138 3.32 -24.84 -2.61
C ILE A 138 2.39 -23.65 -2.40
N SER A 139 2.50 -22.63 -3.23
CA SER A 139 1.69 -21.41 -3.18
C SER A 139 1.59 -20.78 -4.59
N PHE A 140 1.16 -19.52 -4.64
CA PHE A 140 0.88 -18.80 -5.88
C PHE A 140 2.03 -17.91 -6.38
N GLY A 141 3.24 -18.04 -5.85
CA GLY A 141 4.39 -17.24 -6.25
C GLY A 141 4.60 -17.22 -7.75
N ASP A 142 4.84 -16.01 -8.32
CA ASP A 142 4.96 -15.80 -9.76
C ASP A 142 5.74 -14.50 -10.00
N LYS A 143 6.93 -14.61 -10.58
CA LYS A 143 7.81 -13.47 -10.81
C LYS A 143 7.31 -12.52 -11.91
N ASP A 144 6.61 -13.05 -12.89
CA ASP A 144 6.08 -12.23 -13.99
C ASP A 144 4.91 -11.40 -13.52
N LYS A 145 3.99 -11.98 -12.75
CA LYS A 145 2.93 -11.25 -12.07
C LYS A 145 3.46 -10.24 -11.05
N ALA A 146 4.48 -10.61 -10.29
CA ALA A 146 5.14 -9.69 -9.38
C ALA A 146 5.64 -8.45 -10.10
N LYS A 147 6.32 -8.65 -11.24
CA LYS A 147 6.81 -7.55 -12.08
C LYS A 147 5.67 -6.68 -12.59
N GLU A 148 4.63 -7.29 -13.18
CA GLU A 148 3.46 -6.59 -13.71
C GLU A 148 2.81 -5.68 -12.67
N TYR A 149 2.51 -6.22 -11.49
CA TYR A 149 1.87 -5.46 -10.41
C TYR A 149 2.77 -4.36 -9.85
N LEU A 150 4.07 -4.62 -9.68
CA LEU A 150 4.99 -3.60 -9.17
C LEU A 150 5.23 -2.48 -10.19
N GLU A 151 5.32 -2.79 -11.48
CA GLU A 151 5.41 -1.78 -12.54
C GLU A 151 4.13 -0.94 -12.58
N LYS A 152 2.95 -1.57 -12.44
CA LYS A 152 1.69 -0.85 -12.32
C LYS A 152 1.65 0.08 -11.11
N SER A 153 2.15 -0.38 -9.97
CA SER A 153 2.28 0.46 -8.76
C SER A 153 3.18 1.69 -8.99
N LEU A 154 4.30 1.51 -9.70
CA LEU A 154 5.20 2.62 -10.06
C LEU A 154 4.57 3.62 -11.03
N GLU A 155 3.76 3.16 -11.99
CA GLU A 155 3.01 4.04 -12.89
C GLU A 155 2.05 4.94 -12.11
N MET A 156 1.36 4.38 -11.12
CA MET A 156 0.37 5.10 -10.31
C MET A 156 1.03 6.00 -9.26
N ASN A 157 2.17 5.59 -8.70
CA ASN A 157 2.88 6.33 -7.65
C ASN A 157 4.40 6.33 -7.88
N PRO A 158 4.90 7.04 -8.91
CA PRO A 158 6.32 6.98 -9.30
C PRO A 158 7.27 7.56 -8.26
N LYS A 159 6.76 8.42 -7.36
CA LYS A 159 7.53 9.04 -6.27
C LYS A 159 7.21 8.44 -4.90
N GLY A 160 6.38 7.41 -4.83
CA GLY A 160 5.98 6.78 -3.58
C GLY A 160 7.13 6.00 -2.93
N ILE A 161 7.21 6.06 -1.61
CA ILE A 161 8.24 5.33 -0.86
C ILE A 161 8.06 3.82 -1.00
N ASP A 162 6.83 3.31 -0.88
CA ASP A 162 6.55 1.87 -0.92
C ASP A 162 6.67 1.31 -2.34
N SER A 163 6.15 2.00 -3.37
CA SER A 163 6.26 1.56 -4.77
C SER A 163 7.73 1.40 -5.21
N ASN A 164 8.57 2.38 -4.88
CA ASN A 164 10.00 2.31 -5.18
C ASN A 164 10.73 1.26 -4.34
N TYR A 165 10.42 1.14 -3.05
CA TYR A 165 11.05 0.17 -2.17
C TYR A 165 10.77 -1.27 -2.61
N PHE A 166 9.50 -1.64 -2.85
CA PHE A 166 9.15 -3.00 -3.21
C PHE A 166 9.64 -3.38 -4.61
N TYR A 167 9.68 -2.43 -5.54
CA TYR A 167 10.29 -2.69 -6.84
C TYR A 167 11.81 -2.87 -6.74
N ALA A 168 12.50 -2.09 -5.89
CA ALA A 168 13.92 -2.27 -5.62
C ALA A 168 14.21 -3.64 -5.01
N ASP A 169 13.41 -4.05 -4.01
CA ASP A 169 13.56 -5.35 -3.34
C ASP A 169 13.31 -6.51 -4.31
N PHE A 170 12.30 -6.41 -5.17
CA PHE A 170 12.08 -7.35 -6.27
C PHE A 170 13.27 -7.42 -7.23
N LEU A 171 13.82 -6.29 -7.67
CA LEU A 171 14.99 -6.26 -8.54
C LEU A 171 16.22 -6.88 -7.86
N TYR A 172 16.41 -6.64 -6.57
CA TYR A 172 17.47 -7.28 -5.78
C TYR A 172 17.34 -8.80 -5.79
N GLU A 173 16.14 -9.34 -5.53
CA GLU A 173 15.84 -10.78 -5.57
C GLU A 173 16.04 -11.39 -6.98
N GLN A 174 15.93 -10.57 -8.04
CA GLN A 174 16.23 -10.99 -9.41
C GLN A 174 17.71 -10.85 -9.80
N GLY A 175 18.60 -10.47 -8.87
CA GLY A 175 20.02 -10.23 -9.15
C GLY A 175 20.32 -8.96 -9.94
N ARG A 176 19.33 -8.09 -10.13
CA ARG A 176 19.46 -6.82 -10.87
C ARG A 176 19.94 -5.69 -9.95
N TYR A 177 21.08 -5.89 -9.33
CA TYR A 177 21.56 -5.07 -8.23
C TYR A 177 21.75 -3.60 -8.58
N ALA A 178 22.30 -3.29 -9.76
CA ALA A 178 22.48 -1.88 -10.19
C ALA A 178 21.15 -1.13 -10.26
N ARG A 179 20.12 -1.75 -10.85
CA ARG A 179 18.79 -1.17 -10.88
C ARG A 179 18.12 -1.12 -9.50
N ALA A 180 18.35 -2.12 -8.65
CA ALA A 180 17.85 -2.11 -7.28
C ALA A 180 18.39 -0.90 -6.51
N VAL A 181 19.69 -0.55 -6.67
CA VAL A 181 20.31 0.65 -6.09
C VAL A 181 19.53 1.91 -6.46
N GLU A 182 19.22 2.11 -7.75
CA GLU A 182 18.48 3.29 -8.22
C GLU A 182 17.11 3.44 -7.53
N TYR A 183 16.35 2.36 -7.42
CA TYR A 183 15.01 2.39 -6.83
C TYR A 183 15.04 2.47 -5.30
N TYR A 184 16.03 1.88 -4.62
CA TYR A 184 16.22 2.13 -3.19
C TYR A 184 16.57 3.59 -2.90
N GLU A 185 17.41 4.24 -3.73
CA GLU A 185 17.72 5.67 -3.60
C GLU A 185 16.46 6.53 -3.82
N ARG A 186 15.60 6.20 -4.80
CA ARG A 186 14.30 6.86 -4.99
C ARG A 186 13.39 6.69 -3.78
N ALA A 187 13.31 5.49 -3.20
CA ALA A 187 12.52 5.24 -2.00
C ALA A 187 13.00 6.07 -0.80
N ILE A 188 14.32 6.20 -0.62
CA ILE A 188 14.92 7.02 0.45
C ILE A 188 14.61 8.51 0.26
N ALA A 189 14.63 8.99 -0.99
CA ALA A 189 14.36 10.38 -1.36
C ALA A 189 12.86 10.71 -1.49
N ALA A 190 11.97 9.74 -1.34
CA ALA A 190 10.53 9.93 -1.48
C ALA A 190 10.01 11.01 -0.50
N PRO A 191 9.00 11.83 -0.88
CA PRO A 191 8.42 12.82 0.01
C PRO A 191 7.81 12.16 1.25
N ALA A 192 7.83 12.88 2.38
CA ALA A 192 7.16 12.44 3.59
C ALA A 192 5.65 12.46 3.42
N ARG A 193 4.96 11.52 4.04
CA ARG A 193 3.51 11.43 4.05
C ARG A 193 2.98 11.96 5.39
N LEU A 194 2.02 12.89 5.33
CA LEU A 194 1.39 13.42 6.53
C LEU A 194 0.72 12.29 7.33
N GLY A 195 0.97 12.24 8.63
CA GLY A 195 0.41 11.23 9.53
C GLY A 195 0.98 9.82 9.34
N ARG A 196 2.10 9.68 8.57
CA ARG A 196 2.75 8.39 8.32
C ARG A 196 4.23 8.39 8.71
N GLU A 197 4.64 9.28 9.58
CA GLU A 197 6.04 9.56 9.92
C GLU A 197 6.77 8.31 10.42
N GLU A 198 6.14 7.53 11.30
CA GLU A 198 6.69 6.28 11.85
C GLU A 198 6.88 5.20 10.75
N ALA A 199 5.86 5.02 9.91
CA ALA A 199 5.92 4.09 8.78
C ALA A 199 7.00 4.49 7.77
N ASP A 200 7.09 5.80 7.47
CA ASP A 200 8.07 6.35 6.53
C ASP A 200 9.50 6.20 7.05
N GLN A 201 9.72 6.44 8.34
CA GLN A 201 11.03 6.25 8.98
C GLN A 201 11.45 4.78 8.92
N GLY A 202 10.55 3.87 9.26
CA GLY A 202 10.80 2.44 9.18
C GLY A 202 11.11 1.98 7.76
N ARG A 203 10.31 2.40 6.77
CA ARG A 203 10.53 2.05 5.37
C ARG A 203 11.82 2.62 4.80
N ARG A 204 12.20 3.86 5.15
CA ARG A 204 13.49 4.44 4.76
C ARG A 204 14.66 3.69 5.36
N LYS A 205 14.55 3.17 6.60
CA LYS A 205 15.56 2.32 7.21
C LYS A 205 15.73 1.03 6.41
N GLU A 206 14.63 0.34 6.10
CA GLU A 206 14.67 -0.88 5.26
C GLU A 206 15.27 -0.59 3.87
N ALA A 207 14.92 0.54 3.25
CA ALA A 207 15.49 0.95 1.96
C ALA A 207 17.01 1.21 2.02
N LYS A 208 17.51 1.84 3.09
CA LYS A 208 18.95 2.06 3.32
C LYS A 208 19.69 0.73 3.50
N GLU A 209 19.12 -0.21 4.23
CA GLU A 209 19.67 -1.55 4.41
C GLU A 209 19.71 -2.32 3.10
N GLY A 210 18.61 -2.24 2.30
CA GLY A 210 18.53 -2.84 0.96
C GLY A 210 19.58 -2.25 0.01
N LEU A 211 19.71 -0.92 0.00
CA LEU A 211 20.72 -0.19 -0.78
C LEU A 211 22.13 -0.68 -0.45
N LEU A 212 22.44 -0.80 0.83
CA LEU A 212 23.76 -1.29 1.27
C LEU A 212 24.03 -2.71 0.76
N ARG A 213 23.06 -3.63 0.94
CA ARG A 213 23.16 -5.00 0.42
C ARG A 213 23.34 -5.05 -1.09
N ALA A 214 22.60 -4.21 -1.84
CA ALA A 214 22.70 -4.17 -3.30
C ALA A 214 24.08 -3.66 -3.76
N LYS A 215 24.62 -2.61 -3.12
CA LYS A 215 25.97 -2.10 -3.41
C LYS A 215 27.07 -3.13 -3.10
N GLN A 216 26.92 -3.92 -2.04
CA GLN A 216 27.88 -5.01 -1.72
C GLN A 216 27.90 -6.13 -2.77
N LYS A 217 26.81 -6.33 -3.54
CA LYS A 217 26.74 -7.30 -4.62
C LYS A 217 27.34 -6.81 -5.94
N LEU A 218 27.63 -5.52 -6.04
CA LEU A 218 28.26 -4.91 -7.23
C LEU A 218 29.77 -4.79 -7.14
N ASN A 219 30.33 -4.91 -5.92
CA ASN A 219 31.76 -4.96 -5.62
C ASN A 219 32.27 -6.40 -5.58
#